data_01f5458e3421a17c166bbcf511ed14c2
#
_entry.id   01f5458e3421a17c166bbcf511ed14c2
#
_cell.length_a   1.000
_cell.length_b   1.000
_cell.length_c   1.000
_cell.angle_alpha   90.00
_cell.angle_beta   90.00
_cell.angle_gamma   90.00
#
_symmetry.space_group_name_H-M   'P 1'
#
loop_
_entity.id
_entity.type
_entity.pdbx_description
1 polymer ?
#
loop_
_entity_poly.entity_id
_entity_poly.type
_entity_poly.pdbx_seq_one_letter_code
_entity_poly.pdbx_strand_id
1 'polypeptide(L)'
;MTKAVKNSVDAVSEFLVGKFGSQQNITDLMVAGASKRGWTTWTVGAVDKRVRAICPLVMDILKLNTQMHSHYQNLGGWTFAFKDYWWENNTYYVDTGAMSDMSKHVDPWSYRYRYRDRNINTYVVNTGGDEFFLLDDNHQYFDEMKDEVMLPGKMFQRYLRNAEHSMAAHALTRA
;
A
#
# COMPACT_ATOMS: atom_id res chain seq x y z
N MET A 1 12.08 -1.72 4.18
CA MET A 1 11.87 -0.57 3.28
C MET A 1 11.40 0.66 4.04
N THR A 2 10.39 0.61 4.89
CA THR A 2 9.87 1.73 5.70
C THR A 2 10.96 2.48 6.48
N LYS A 3 11.83 1.74 7.20
CA LYS A 3 12.97 2.32 7.93
C LYS A 3 13.94 3.06 6.98
N ALA A 4 14.21 2.52 5.80
CA ALA A 4 15.10 3.14 4.82
C ALA A 4 14.53 4.49 4.33
N VAL A 5 13.24 4.54 4.00
CA VAL A 5 12.58 5.80 3.57
C VAL A 5 12.64 6.83 4.69
N LYS A 6 12.28 6.43 5.93
CA LYS A 6 12.36 7.36 7.07
C LYS A 6 13.79 7.91 7.25
N ASN A 7 14.79 7.05 7.25
CA ASN A 7 16.20 7.47 7.40
C ASN A 7 16.67 8.35 6.22
N SER A 8 16.18 8.11 5.00
CA SER A 8 16.51 8.98 3.86
C SER A 8 15.95 10.39 4.03
N VAL A 9 14.74 10.51 4.56
CA VAL A 9 14.15 11.82 4.88
C VAL A 9 14.94 12.51 5.98
N ASP A 10 15.37 11.77 7.01
CA ASP A 10 16.21 12.32 8.09
C ASP A 10 17.53 12.86 7.53
N ALA A 11 18.22 12.08 6.69
CA ALA A 11 19.48 12.50 6.05
C ALA A 11 19.31 13.72 5.16
N VAL A 12 18.24 13.80 4.37
CA VAL A 12 17.93 14.97 3.53
C VAL A 12 17.66 16.19 4.40
N SER A 13 16.89 16.02 5.48
CA SER A 13 16.60 17.12 6.40
C SER A 13 17.87 17.65 7.08
N GLU A 14 18.74 16.77 7.56
CA GLU A 14 20.04 17.15 8.15
C GLU A 14 20.92 17.89 7.14
N PHE A 15 21.00 17.41 5.91
CA PHE A 15 21.76 18.07 4.85
C PHE A 15 21.22 19.48 4.56
N LEU A 16 19.91 19.62 4.44
CA LEU A 16 19.27 20.91 4.16
C LEU A 16 19.51 21.91 5.30
N VAL A 17 19.34 21.46 6.54
CA VAL A 17 19.58 22.29 7.73
C VAL A 17 21.05 22.69 7.81
N GLY A 18 21.98 21.77 7.59
CA GLY A 18 23.41 22.04 7.63
C GLY A 18 23.88 23.01 6.54
N LYS A 19 23.26 22.96 5.36
CA LYS A 19 23.65 23.79 4.23
C LYS A 19 22.93 25.14 4.17
N PHE A 20 21.65 25.20 4.57
CA PHE A 20 20.78 26.35 4.34
C PHE A 20 20.15 26.92 5.63
N GLY A 21 20.43 26.32 6.78
CA GLY A 21 19.92 26.74 8.08
C GLY A 21 18.68 26.01 8.57
N SER A 22 18.37 26.17 9.84
CA SER A 22 17.32 25.41 10.55
C SER A 22 15.91 25.58 10.00
N GLN A 23 15.63 26.65 9.26
CA GLN A 23 14.35 26.90 8.60
C GLN A 23 14.05 25.86 7.49
N GLN A 24 15.05 25.14 7.02
CA GLN A 24 14.91 24.12 5.99
C GLN A 24 14.67 22.70 6.55
N ASN A 25 14.38 22.60 7.84
CA ASN A 25 14.00 21.31 8.44
C ASN A 25 12.68 20.80 7.84
N ILE A 26 12.68 19.53 7.44
CA ILE A 26 11.49 18.89 6.85
C ILE A 26 10.52 18.53 7.99
N THR A 27 9.42 19.24 8.07
CA THR A 27 8.36 19.04 9.08
C THR A 27 7.12 18.36 8.51
N ASP A 28 6.90 18.48 7.21
CA ASP A 28 5.72 17.99 6.52
C ASP A 28 6.10 17.26 5.24
N LEU A 29 5.50 16.09 5.02
CA LEU A 29 5.77 15.20 3.90
C LEU A 29 4.48 14.71 3.25
N MET A 30 4.55 14.54 1.94
CA MET A 30 3.68 13.64 1.19
C MET A 30 4.51 12.47 0.69
N VAL A 31 3.98 11.25 0.81
CA VAL A 31 4.64 10.03 0.35
C VAL A 31 3.76 9.36 -0.71
N ALA A 32 4.39 8.99 -1.83
CA ALA A 32 3.72 8.26 -2.90
C ALA A 32 4.62 7.12 -3.39
N GLY A 33 4.01 6.07 -3.90
CA GLY A 33 4.74 4.95 -4.47
C GLY A 33 3.81 3.88 -5.02
N ALA A 34 4.30 3.14 -6.02
CA ALA A 34 3.53 2.11 -6.70
C ALA A 34 3.97 0.70 -6.27
N SER A 35 3.02 -0.24 -6.30
CA SER A 35 3.23 -1.65 -6.01
C SER A 35 3.94 -1.83 -4.66
N LYS A 36 5.03 -2.55 -4.57
CA LYS A 36 5.85 -2.72 -3.35
C LYS A 36 6.18 -1.37 -2.65
N ARG A 37 6.30 -0.26 -3.40
CA ARG A 37 6.49 1.08 -2.85
C ARG A 37 5.18 1.69 -2.37
N GLY A 38 4.04 1.27 -2.93
CA GLY A 38 2.71 1.57 -2.39
C GLY A 38 2.54 0.96 -0.98
N TRP A 39 2.99 -0.27 -0.79
CA TRP A 39 3.04 -0.88 0.54
C TRP A 39 3.92 -0.07 1.51
N THR A 40 5.10 0.35 1.03
CA THR A 40 5.98 1.23 1.80
C THR A 40 5.31 2.57 2.11
N THR A 41 4.56 3.13 1.17
CA THR A 41 3.80 4.37 1.34
C THR A 41 2.80 4.25 2.49
N TRP A 42 2.00 3.19 2.54
CA TRP A 42 1.12 2.90 3.66
C TRP A 42 1.88 2.83 4.98
N THR A 43 2.94 2.03 5.05
CA THR A 43 3.67 1.81 6.29
C THR A 43 4.47 3.02 6.75
N VAL A 44 5.05 3.81 5.86
CA VAL A 44 5.70 5.10 6.22
C VAL A 44 4.66 6.08 6.75
N GLY A 45 3.49 6.17 6.09
CA GLY A 45 2.35 6.92 6.59
C GLY A 45 1.97 6.51 8.02
N ALA A 46 2.05 5.23 8.36
CA ALA A 46 1.75 4.76 9.71
C ALA A 46 2.82 5.07 10.76
N VAL A 47 4.07 5.33 10.41
CA VAL A 47 5.17 5.45 11.40
C VAL A 47 5.84 6.82 11.45
N ASP A 48 5.93 7.56 10.35
CA ASP A 48 6.59 8.87 10.34
C ASP A 48 5.60 10.00 10.62
N LYS A 49 5.81 10.70 11.71
CA LYS A 49 4.90 11.76 12.19
C LYS A 49 4.88 13.02 11.30
N ARG A 50 5.84 13.16 10.39
CA ARG A 50 5.90 14.27 9.43
C ARG A 50 4.97 14.06 8.24
N VAL A 51 4.51 12.82 8.01
CA VAL A 51 3.63 12.52 6.88
C VAL A 51 2.25 13.12 7.11
N ARG A 52 1.80 13.94 6.16
CA ARG A 52 0.48 14.59 6.12
C ARG A 52 -0.42 14.03 5.04
N ALA A 53 0.18 13.45 4.01
CA ALA A 53 -0.56 12.81 2.94
C ALA A 53 0.16 11.56 2.42
N ILE A 54 -0.60 10.58 1.99
CA ILE A 54 -0.10 9.37 1.32
C ILE A 54 -0.87 9.13 0.02
N CYS A 55 -0.14 8.64 -0.99
CA CYS A 55 -0.72 8.22 -2.26
C CYS A 55 -0.17 6.83 -2.64
N PRO A 56 -0.70 5.75 -2.07
CA PRO A 56 -0.39 4.40 -2.53
C PRO A 56 -1.02 4.15 -3.90
N LEU A 57 -0.20 3.65 -4.85
CA LEU A 57 -0.63 3.35 -6.21
C LEU A 57 -0.52 1.84 -6.42
N VAL A 58 -1.53 1.26 -7.04
CA VAL A 58 -1.61 -0.18 -7.40
C VAL A 58 -1.13 -1.09 -6.25
N MET A 59 -1.69 -0.84 -5.06
CA MET A 59 -1.38 -1.58 -3.84
C MET A 59 -2.60 -1.62 -2.91
N ASP A 60 -3.58 -2.40 -3.30
CA ASP A 60 -4.83 -2.61 -2.58
C ASP A 60 -4.72 -3.79 -1.62
N ILE A 61 -3.92 -3.62 -0.56
CA ILE A 61 -3.45 -4.70 0.30
C ILE A 61 -4.11 -4.72 1.69
N LEU A 62 -4.94 -3.74 2.01
CA LEU A 62 -5.57 -3.68 3.34
C LEU A 62 -6.50 -4.88 3.55
N LYS A 63 -6.46 -5.46 4.76
CA LYS A 63 -7.09 -6.74 5.09
C LYS A 63 -6.52 -7.89 4.23
N LEU A 64 -5.19 -8.00 4.21
CA LEU A 64 -4.40 -8.89 3.34
C LEU A 64 -5.00 -10.29 3.18
N ASN A 65 -5.34 -10.97 4.28
CA ASN A 65 -5.89 -12.33 4.19
C ASN A 65 -7.23 -12.35 3.44
N THR A 66 -8.10 -11.38 3.68
CA THR A 66 -9.39 -11.26 2.97
C THR A 66 -9.17 -11.01 1.48
N GLN A 67 -8.19 -10.17 1.13
CA GLN A 67 -7.83 -9.93 -0.28
C GLN A 67 -7.32 -11.19 -0.97
N MET A 68 -6.48 -11.98 -0.31
CA MET A 68 -5.99 -13.24 -0.87
C MET A 68 -7.14 -14.23 -1.12
N HIS A 69 -8.10 -14.35 -0.21
CA HIS A 69 -9.30 -15.16 -0.43
C HIS A 69 -10.14 -14.65 -1.58
N SER A 70 -10.38 -13.34 -1.63
CA SER A 70 -11.14 -12.68 -2.71
C SER A 70 -10.50 -12.98 -4.08
N HIS A 71 -9.18 -12.82 -4.19
CA HIS A 71 -8.43 -13.12 -5.40
C HIS A 71 -8.66 -14.58 -5.85
N TYR A 72 -8.43 -15.54 -4.96
CA TYR A 72 -8.56 -16.95 -5.29
C TYR A 72 -10.00 -17.33 -5.70
N GLN A 73 -11.00 -16.81 -4.97
CA GLN A 73 -12.40 -17.13 -5.21
C GLN A 73 -12.91 -16.52 -6.53
N ASN A 74 -12.56 -15.27 -6.81
CA ASN A 74 -13.04 -14.57 -7.99
C ASN A 74 -12.39 -15.07 -9.29
N LEU A 75 -11.14 -15.52 -9.23
CA LEU A 75 -10.40 -15.98 -10.41
C LEU A 75 -10.33 -17.51 -10.53
N GLY A 76 -10.86 -18.25 -9.55
CA GLY A 76 -10.80 -19.71 -9.52
C GLY A 76 -9.38 -20.25 -9.28
N GLY A 77 -8.46 -19.42 -8.78
CA GLY A 77 -7.07 -19.80 -8.52
C GLY A 77 -6.15 -18.59 -8.40
N TRP A 78 -4.86 -18.86 -8.30
CA TRP A 78 -3.83 -17.81 -8.25
C TRP A 78 -3.43 -17.39 -9.66
N THR A 79 -3.38 -16.08 -9.93
CA THR A 79 -2.83 -15.57 -11.20
C THR A 79 -1.33 -15.87 -11.33
N PHE A 80 -0.79 -15.72 -12.52
CA PHE A 80 0.63 -15.88 -12.78
C PHE A 80 1.53 -14.97 -11.92
N ALA A 81 1.00 -13.82 -11.49
CA ALA A 81 1.70 -12.87 -10.63
C ALA A 81 2.02 -13.44 -9.24
N PHE A 82 1.22 -14.43 -8.78
CA PHE A 82 1.46 -15.11 -7.50
C PHE A 82 2.45 -16.26 -7.59
N LYS A 83 3.09 -16.51 -8.75
CA LYS A 83 3.98 -17.64 -8.98
C LYS A 83 5.08 -17.77 -7.92
N ASP A 84 5.75 -16.68 -7.59
CA ASP A 84 6.84 -16.68 -6.60
C ASP A 84 6.30 -16.99 -5.20
N TYR A 85 5.15 -16.41 -4.85
CA TYR A 85 4.47 -16.67 -3.57
C TYR A 85 4.01 -18.12 -3.45
N TRP A 86 3.57 -18.70 -4.56
CA TRP A 86 3.20 -20.12 -4.61
C TRP A 86 4.42 -21.03 -4.45
N TRP A 87 5.53 -20.74 -5.11
CA TRP A 87 6.77 -21.51 -4.98
C TRP A 87 7.35 -21.45 -3.57
N GLU A 88 7.22 -20.32 -2.90
CA GLU A 88 7.63 -20.14 -1.50
C GLU A 88 6.60 -20.67 -0.50
N ASN A 89 5.55 -21.37 -0.97
CA ASN A 89 4.43 -21.88 -0.19
C ASN A 89 3.61 -20.81 0.58
N ASN A 90 3.79 -19.53 0.30
CA ASN A 90 3.07 -18.48 1.02
C ASN A 90 1.55 -18.60 0.85
N THR A 91 1.09 -19.00 -0.34
CA THR A 91 -0.34 -19.20 -0.64
C THR A 91 -0.95 -20.38 0.13
N TYR A 92 -0.14 -21.36 0.53
CA TYR A 92 -0.59 -22.49 1.34
C TYR A 92 -0.87 -22.10 2.79
N TYR A 93 -0.17 -21.07 3.30
CA TYR A 93 -0.25 -20.66 4.69
C TYR A 93 -1.27 -19.56 4.97
N VAL A 94 -2.08 -19.13 4.01
CA VAL A 94 -3.03 -17.99 4.13
C VAL A 94 -3.93 -18.12 5.35
N ASP A 95 -4.42 -19.32 5.66
CA ASP A 95 -5.36 -19.57 6.77
C ASP A 95 -4.69 -19.97 8.08
N THR A 96 -3.38 -19.84 8.16
CA THR A 96 -2.64 -20.24 9.38
C THR A 96 -2.49 -19.11 10.38
N GLY A 97 -2.28 -19.48 11.65
CA GLY A 97 -1.92 -18.53 12.69
C GLY A 97 -0.65 -17.73 12.36
N ALA A 98 0.33 -18.36 11.71
CA ALA A 98 1.57 -17.69 11.28
C ALA A 98 1.30 -16.56 10.28
N MET A 99 0.40 -16.77 9.31
CA MET A 99 -0.01 -15.71 8.37
C MET A 99 -0.77 -14.59 9.09
N SER A 100 -1.67 -14.95 9.99
CA SER A 100 -2.38 -13.96 10.82
C SER A 100 -1.41 -13.12 11.65
N ASP A 101 -0.40 -13.72 12.26
CA ASP A 101 0.60 -13.01 13.06
C ASP A 101 1.50 -12.12 12.17
N MET A 102 1.90 -12.60 11.02
CA MET A 102 2.63 -11.79 10.03
C MET A 102 1.79 -10.58 9.59
N SER A 103 0.52 -10.77 9.29
CA SER A 103 -0.39 -9.70 8.86
C SER A 103 -0.50 -8.58 9.88
N LYS A 104 -0.47 -8.88 11.19
CA LYS A 104 -0.45 -7.85 12.25
C LYS A 104 0.72 -6.87 12.12
N HIS A 105 1.82 -7.29 11.48
CA HIS A 105 3.03 -6.48 11.32
C HIS A 105 3.14 -5.84 9.94
N VAL A 106 2.66 -6.51 8.90
CA VAL A 106 2.90 -6.07 7.52
C VAL A 106 1.67 -5.45 6.86
N ASP A 107 0.47 -5.81 7.29
CA ASP A 107 -0.78 -5.27 6.76
C ASP A 107 -1.03 -3.86 7.31
N PRO A 108 -1.15 -2.84 6.44
CA PRO A 108 -1.45 -1.48 6.86
C PRO A 108 -2.77 -1.36 7.62
N TRP A 109 -3.70 -2.27 7.43
CA TRP A 109 -4.94 -2.36 8.17
C TRP A 109 -4.73 -2.42 9.70
N SER A 110 -3.68 -3.10 10.13
CA SER A 110 -3.31 -3.20 11.54
C SER A 110 -2.95 -1.86 12.17
N TYR A 111 -2.62 -0.87 11.35
CA TYR A 111 -2.21 0.48 11.76
C TYR A 111 -3.24 1.56 11.42
N ARG A 112 -4.45 1.18 10.97
CA ARG A 112 -5.46 2.10 10.42
C ARG A 112 -5.78 3.31 11.28
N TYR A 113 -5.85 3.15 12.60
CA TYR A 113 -6.12 4.25 13.51
C TYR A 113 -5.01 5.30 13.59
N ARG A 114 -3.78 4.94 13.23
CA ARG A 114 -2.68 5.92 13.17
C ARG A 114 -2.86 6.93 12.06
N TYR A 115 -3.54 6.58 10.97
CA TYR A 115 -3.86 7.53 9.89
C TYR A 115 -4.89 8.56 10.37
N ARG A 116 -5.93 8.11 11.10
CA ARG A 116 -6.92 8.98 11.71
C ARG A 116 -6.29 9.92 12.73
N ASP A 117 -5.58 9.37 13.71
CA ASP A 117 -5.04 10.13 14.85
C ASP A 117 -4.06 11.22 14.42
N ARG A 118 -3.46 11.06 13.24
CA ARG A 118 -2.56 12.03 12.62
C ARG A 118 -3.19 12.84 11.49
N ASN A 119 -4.47 12.65 11.25
CA ASN A 119 -5.23 13.37 10.24
C ASN A 119 -4.58 13.31 8.84
N ILE A 120 -4.16 12.11 8.42
CA ILE A 120 -3.46 11.89 7.15
C ILE A 120 -4.47 11.90 6.00
N ASN A 121 -4.19 12.69 4.96
CA ASN A 121 -4.93 12.60 3.71
C ASN A 121 -4.46 11.37 2.93
N THR A 122 -5.40 10.53 2.53
CA THR A 122 -5.11 9.28 1.81
C THR A 122 -5.77 9.27 0.45
N TYR A 123 -4.98 9.12 -0.60
CA TYR A 123 -5.45 9.04 -1.98
C TYR A 123 -4.97 7.75 -2.62
N VAL A 124 -5.86 6.77 -2.72
CA VAL A 124 -5.56 5.45 -3.31
C VAL A 124 -5.81 5.49 -4.81
N VAL A 125 -4.86 5.00 -5.60
CA VAL A 125 -5.00 4.87 -7.05
C VAL A 125 -4.77 3.42 -7.45
N ASN A 126 -5.78 2.80 -8.02
CA ASN A 126 -5.73 1.44 -8.55
C ASN A 126 -5.98 1.42 -10.05
N THR A 127 -5.69 0.31 -10.72
CA THR A 127 -5.91 0.15 -12.16
C THR A 127 -6.80 -1.05 -12.44
N GLY A 128 -7.66 -0.92 -13.43
CA GLY A 128 -8.35 -2.08 -13.99
C GLY A 128 -7.34 -2.98 -14.74
N GLY A 129 -7.47 -4.30 -14.59
CA GLY A 129 -6.57 -5.26 -15.22
C GLY A 129 -5.23 -5.46 -14.50
N ASP A 130 -5.17 -5.08 -13.23
CA ASP A 130 -4.03 -5.43 -12.36
C ASP A 130 -4.00 -6.94 -12.11
N GLU A 131 -2.82 -7.54 -12.19
CA GLU A 131 -2.61 -8.98 -12.03
C GLU A 131 -2.59 -9.45 -10.58
N PHE A 132 -2.39 -8.55 -9.62
CA PHE A 132 -2.40 -8.84 -8.19
C PHE A 132 -3.69 -8.42 -7.51
N PHE A 133 -4.19 -7.22 -7.82
CA PHE A 133 -5.28 -6.58 -7.09
C PHE A 133 -6.51 -6.47 -7.99
N LEU A 134 -7.61 -7.07 -7.55
CA LEU A 134 -8.86 -7.03 -8.28
C LEU A 134 -9.50 -5.64 -8.23
N LEU A 135 -10.32 -5.35 -9.23
CA LEU A 135 -10.98 -4.06 -9.35
C LEU A 135 -11.90 -3.74 -8.16
N ASP A 136 -12.42 -4.77 -7.52
CA ASP A 136 -13.38 -4.69 -6.41
C ASP A 136 -12.76 -4.99 -5.03
N ASP A 137 -11.46 -5.17 -4.92
CA ASP A 137 -10.77 -5.44 -3.66
C ASP A 137 -11.02 -4.37 -2.60
N ASN A 138 -11.28 -3.13 -3.02
CA ASN A 138 -11.61 -2.04 -2.12
C ASN A 138 -12.90 -2.26 -1.31
N HIS A 139 -13.85 -3.05 -1.78
CA HIS A 139 -15.06 -3.40 -1.04
C HIS A 139 -14.76 -4.01 0.32
N GLN A 140 -13.59 -4.63 0.46
CA GLN A 140 -13.20 -5.29 1.69
C GLN A 140 -12.87 -4.31 2.82
N TYR A 141 -12.53 -3.05 2.52
CA TYR A 141 -12.03 -2.14 3.54
C TYR A 141 -12.42 -0.66 3.37
N PHE A 142 -12.77 -0.21 2.15
CA PHE A 142 -12.81 1.22 1.83
C PHE A 142 -13.87 1.97 2.65
N ASP A 143 -15.08 1.45 2.74
CA ASP A 143 -16.16 2.12 3.46
C ASP A 143 -15.87 2.13 4.95
N GLU A 144 -15.42 1.02 5.53
CA GLU A 144 -15.00 0.98 6.93
C GLU A 144 -13.84 1.95 7.20
N MET A 145 -12.85 1.98 6.30
CA MET A 145 -11.72 2.88 6.43
C MET A 145 -12.14 4.35 6.34
N LYS A 146 -13.00 4.68 5.39
CA LYS A 146 -13.49 6.04 5.12
C LYS A 146 -14.44 6.55 6.21
N ASP A 147 -15.38 5.72 6.63
CA ASP A 147 -16.51 6.18 7.45
C ASP A 147 -16.29 5.94 8.94
N GLU A 148 -15.58 4.87 9.31
CA GLU A 148 -15.37 4.48 10.71
C GLU A 148 -13.98 4.82 11.23
N VAL A 149 -12.97 4.84 10.38
CA VAL A 149 -11.57 5.02 10.78
C VAL A 149 -11.06 6.42 10.46
N MET A 150 -11.23 6.89 9.23
CA MET A 150 -10.70 8.18 8.80
C MET A 150 -11.66 9.32 9.18
N LEU A 151 -11.13 10.53 9.27
CA LEU A 151 -11.98 11.71 9.36
C LEU A 151 -12.68 11.98 8.01
N PRO A 152 -13.88 12.57 8.01
CA PRO A 152 -14.60 12.87 6.78
C PRO A 152 -13.76 13.64 5.77
N GLY A 153 -13.79 13.21 4.51
CA GLY A 153 -13.04 13.84 3.42
C GLY A 153 -11.53 13.57 3.42
N LYS A 154 -11.04 12.60 4.19
CA LYS A 154 -9.61 12.28 4.27
C LYS A 154 -9.19 11.08 3.43
N MET A 155 -10.13 10.29 2.96
CA MET A 155 -9.84 9.15 2.10
C MET A 155 -10.54 9.28 0.75
N PHE A 156 -9.78 9.10 -0.31
CA PHE A 156 -10.24 9.13 -1.69
C PHE A 156 -9.66 7.94 -2.43
N GLN A 157 -10.42 7.41 -3.39
CA GLN A 157 -9.97 6.34 -4.27
C GLN A 157 -10.31 6.67 -5.71
N ARG A 158 -9.43 6.27 -6.63
CA ARG A 158 -9.64 6.38 -8.06
C ARG A 158 -9.15 5.14 -8.77
N TYR A 159 -9.94 4.65 -9.73
CA TYR A 159 -9.52 3.65 -10.68
C TYR A 159 -9.13 4.32 -11.99
N LEU A 160 -7.95 3.96 -12.50
CA LEU A 160 -7.54 4.31 -13.84
C LEU A 160 -8.05 3.21 -14.79
N ARG A 161 -8.72 3.61 -15.87
CA ARG A 161 -9.04 2.68 -16.94
C ARG A 161 -7.74 2.23 -17.58
N ASN A 162 -7.62 0.90 -17.78
CA ASN A 162 -6.53 0.21 -18.48
C ASN A 162 -5.31 1.11 -18.74
N ALA A 163 -4.28 0.97 -17.96
CA ALA A 163 -2.97 1.26 -18.51
C ALA A 163 -2.82 0.28 -19.69
N GLU A 164 -2.81 0.76 -20.91
CA GLU A 164 -2.50 -0.02 -22.12
C GLU A 164 -1.11 -0.67 -22.06
N HIS A 165 -0.48 -0.59 -20.92
CA HIS A 165 0.80 -1.13 -20.53
C HIS A 165 0.70 -1.80 -19.16
N SER A 166 -0.17 -2.79 -19.03
CA SER A 166 0.02 -3.76 -17.97
C SER A 166 1.36 -4.46 -18.24
N MET A 167 2.19 -4.61 -17.21
CA MET A 167 3.47 -5.34 -17.36
C MET A 167 3.25 -6.75 -17.91
N ALA A 168 2.02 -7.28 -17.81
CA ALA A 168 1.57 -8.54 -18.41
C ALA A 168 1.59 -8.55 -19.93
N ALA A 169 1.24 -7.46 -20.61
CA ALA A 169 1.29 -7.39 -22.07
C ALA A 169 2.74 -7.50 -22.59
N HIS A 170 3.72 -7.05 -21.82
CA HIS A 170 5.13 -7.15 -22.18
C HIS A 170 5.73 -8.55 -21.99
N ALA A 171 5.17 -9.37 -21.10
CA ALA A 171 5.66 -10.74 -20.88
C ALA A 171 5.14 -11.71 -21.94
N LEU A 172 3.95 -11.48 -22.50
CA LEU A 172 3.34 -12.34 -23.53
C LEU A 172 3.88 -12.10 -24.96
N THR A 173 4.56 -10.98 -25.20
CA THR A 173 5.15 -10.69 -26.52
C THR A 173 6.60 -11.17 -26.67
N ARG A 174 7.17 -11.84 -25.66
CA ARG A 174 8.53 -12.38 -25.67
C ARG A 174 8.62 -13.88 -25.39
N ALA A 175 7.52 -14.61 -25.58
CA ALA A 175 7.49 -16.08 -25.54
C ALA A 175 7.41 -16.66 -26.96
#